data_04242c6c7d4a90ac37c8e727376d9769
#
_entry.id   04242c6c7d4a90ac37c8e727376d9769
#
_cell.length_a   1.000
_cell.length_b   1.000
_cell.length_c   1.000
_cell.angle_alpha   90.00
_cell.angle_beta   90.00
_cell.angle_gamma   90.00
#
_symmetry.space_group_name_H-M   'P 1'
#
loop_
_entity.id
_entity.type
_entity.pdbx_description
1 polymer ?
#
loop_
_entity_poly.entity_id
_entity_poly.type
_entity_poly.pdbx_seq_one_letter_code
_entity_poly.pdbx_strand_id
1 'polypeptide(L)'
;KLPSTVDVRIKERSKVCYIKTADGYAALDREGLVLELVSTPKLDVKPVICGLNVKYAELGKPVVIGDMNDYKKAIIVLGAILAADNASVGDSYCMFDNTSEIRILPSGYMFLSITSPTGKHIQVKLNSLDSISDDMAWLLYVFNSDGFNRSGSLDMTGDDPTFRESKQNTRF
;
A
#
# COMPACT_ATOMS: atom_id res chain seq x y z
N LYS A 1 -11.74 -20.82 46.28
CA LYS A 1 -12.57 -19.68 45.85
C LYS A 1 -12.25 -19.42 44.40
N LEU A 2 -13.21 -19.56 43.52
CA LEU A 2 -13.10 -19.14 42.11
C LEU A 2 -13.10 -17.61 42.07
N PRO A 3 -12.33 -16.97 41.17
CA PRO A 3 -12.40 -15.53 41.00
C PRO A 3 -13.81 -15.11 40.56
N SER A 4 -14.37 -14.10 41.19
CA SER A 4 -15.74 -13.62 40.94
C SER A 4 -15.83 -12.73 39.67
N THR A 5 -14.70 -12.43 39.04
CA THR A 5 -14.64 -11.55 37.89
C THR A 5 -13.66 -12.10 36.86
N VAL A 6 -14.10 -12.15 35.60
CA VAL A 6 -13.25 -12.47 34.44
C VAL A 6 -13.19 -11.18 33.61
N ASP A 7 -11.99 -10.62 33.46
CA ASP A 7 -11.73 -9.49 32.57
C ASP A 7 -11.32 -10.01 31.19
N VAL A 8 -12.15 -9.77 30.17
CA VAL A 8 -11.88 -10.21 28.80
C VAL A 8 -11.55 -8.98 27.96
N ARG A 9 -10.30 -8.86 27.50
CA ARG A 9 -9.88 -7.80 26.58
C ARG A 9 -9.86 -8.34 25.16
N ILE A 10 -10.73 -7.80 24.32
CA ILE A 10 -10.82 -8.12 22.90
C ILE A 10 -10.11 -7.02 22.13
N LYS A 11 -9.16 -7.39 21.26
CA LYS A 11 -8.55 -6.51 20.28
C LYS A 11 -8.95 -7.01 18.89
N GLU A 12 -9.81 -6.25 18.23
CA GLU A 12 -10.17 -6.53 16.83
C GLU A 12 -8.96 -6.30 15.91
N ARG A 13 -8.77 -7.21 14.96
CA ARG A 13 -7.74 -7.11 13.93
C ARG A 13 -8.36 -6.69 12.62
N SER A 14 -7.80 -5.65 12.01
CA SER A 14 -8.27 -5.14 10.74
C SER A 14 -7.35 -5.57 9.61
N LYS A 15 -7.94 -5.94 8.47
CA LYS A 15 -7.20 -6.17 7.23
C LYS A 15 -6.62 -4.85 6.74
N VAL A 16 -5.34 -4.86 6.36
CA VAL A 16 -4.66 -3.66 5.86
C VAL A 16 -4.19 -3.79 4.43
N CYS A 17 -3.98 -5.01 3.96
CA CYS A 17 -3.54 -5.28 2.59
C CYS A 17 -3.84 -6.73 2.19
N TYR A 18 -3.70 -6.99 0.89
CA TYR A 18 -3.55 -8.34 0.36
C TYR A 18 -2.11 -8.60 -0.06
N ILE A 19 -1.68 -9.85 0.03
CA ILE A 19 -0.48 -10.34 -0.63
C ILE A 19 -0.84 -11.45 -1.60
N LYS A 20 -0.07 -11.58 -2.69
CA LYS A 20 -0.23 -12.71 -3.61
C LYS A 20 0.43 -13.95 -3.05
N THR A 21 -0.29 -15.08 -3.07
CA THR A 21 0.20 -16.43 -2.70
C THR A 21 0.22 -17.34 -3.93
N ALA A 22 0.66 -18.60 -3.79
CA ALA A 22 0.61 -19.57 -4.89
C ALA A 22 -0.83 -19.86 -5.36
N ASP A 23 -1.78 -19.89 -4.41
CA ASP A 23 -3.16 -20.33 -4.64
C ASP A 23 -4.18 -19.17 -4.67
N GLY A 24 -3.72 -17.92 -4.69
CA GLY A 24 -4.60 -16.76 -4.67
C GLY A 24 -4.03 -15.60 -3.87
N TYR A 25 -4.79 -15.11 -2.89
CA TYR A 25 -4.39 -13.96 -2.06
C TYR A 25 -4.68 -14.22 -0.59
N ALA A 26 -3.83 -13.69 0.27
CA ALA A 26 -4.03 -13.64 1.70
C ALA A 26 -4.24 -12.20 2.17
N ALA A 27 -5.34 -11.93 2.89
CA ALA A 27 -5.55 -10.66 3.57
C ALA A 27 -4.78 -10.68 4.90
N LEU A 28 -3.97 -9.67 5.13
CA LEU A 28 -3.11 -9.57 6.31
C LEU A 28 -3.47 -8.36 7.17
N ASP A 29 -3.21 -8.49 8.47
CA ASP A 29 -3.11 -7.33 9.35
C ASP A 29 -1.71 -6.71 9.27
N ARG A 30 -1.52 -5.58 9.96
CA ARG A 30 -0.23 -4.86 9.98
C ARG A 30 0.94 -5.69 10.53
N GLU A 31 0.66 -6.73 11.30
CA GLU A 31 1.67 -7.61 11.91
C GLU A 31 1.98 -8.85 11.04
N GLY A 32 1.25 -9.00 9.91
CA GLY A 32 1.41 -10.11 8.98
C GLY A 32 0.61 -11.36 9.36
N LEU A 33 -0.39 -11.24 10.24
CA LEU A 33 -1.31 -12.35 10.52
C LEU A 33 -2.29 -12.52 9.36
N VAL A 34 -2.46 -13.75 8.90
CA VAL A 34 -3.43 -14.08 7.84
C VAL A 34 -4.84 -14.08 8.42
N LEU A 35 -5.67 -13.12 7.99
CA LEU A 35 -7.05 -12.96 8.43
C LEU A 35 -8.05 -13.60 7.47
N GLU A 36 -7.67 -13.76 6.19
CA GLU A 36 -8.53 -14.35 5.17
C GLU A 36 -7.68 -14.92 4.03
N LEU A 37 -8.15 -15.97 3.37
CA LEU A 37 -7.60 -16.50 2.13
C LEU A 37 -8.68 -16.41 1.05
N VAL A 38 -8.37 -15.82 -0.10
CA VAL A 38 -9.31 -15.59 -1.20
C VAL A 38 -8.67 -15.86 -2.56
N SER A 39 -9.46 -16.25 -3.54
CA SER A 39 -8.99 -16.42 -4.92
C SER A 39 -8.77 -15.08 -5.63
N THR A 40 -9.51 -14.04 -5.23
CA THR A 40 -9.44 -12.69 -5.80
C THR A 40 -9.54 -11.68 -4.67
N PRO A 41 -8.71 -10.59 -4.68
CA PRO A 41 -8.81 -9.55 -3.68
C PRO A 41 -10.20 -8.89 -3.71
N LYS A 42 -10.74 -8.63 -2.53
CA LYS A 42 -11.98 -7.85 -2.39
C LYS A 42 -11.65 -6.36 -2.44
N LEU A 43 -12.58 -5.57 -2.99
CA LEU A 43 -12.39 -4.13 -3.15
C LEU A 43 -12.41 -3.34 -1.82
N ASP A 44 -12.83 -3.98 -0.73
CA ASP A 44 -12.87 -3.41 0.63
C ASP A 44 -11.49 -3.33 1.29
N VAL A 45 -10.49 -4.01 0.75
CA VAL A 45 -9.12 -3.99 1.27
C VAL A 45 -8.14 -3.69 0.15
N LYS A 46 -7.46 -2.58 0.27
CA LYS A 46 -6.38 -2.13 -0.63
C LYS A 46 -5.17 -1.71 0.21
N PRO A 47 -3.99 -1.73 -0.38
CA PRO A 47 -3.56 -2.24 -1.67
C PRO A 47 -3.17 -3.72 -1.66
N VAL A 48 -2.81 -4.24 -2.85
CA VAL A 48 -2.11 -5.52 -2.98
C VAL A 48 -0.61 -5.29 -2.88
N ILE A 49 0.06 -5.98 -1.95
CA ILE A 49 1.53 -5.95 -1.87
C ILE A 49 2.09 -7.05 -2.76
N CYS A 50 2.92 -6.66 -3.73
CA CYS A 50 3.57 -7.52 -4.70
C CYS A 50 5.10 -7.55 -4.50
N GLY A 51 5.76 -8.58 -5.08
CA GLY A 51 7.21 -8.72 -5.01
C GLY A 51 7.72 -9.44 -3.77
N LEU A 52 6.84 -9.81 -2.84
CA LEU A 52 7.18 -10.59 -1.67
C LEU A 52 7.41 -12.07 -2.03
N ASN A 53 8.47 -12.67 -1.47
CA ASN A 53 8.73 -14.10 -1.58
C ASN A 53 7.90 -14.86 -0.53
N VAL A 54 6.61 -15.02 -0.80
CA VAL A 54 5.69 -15.72 0.11
C VAL A 54 5.98 -17.23 0.04
N LYS A 55 6.35 -17.81 1.19
CA LYS A 55 6.62 -19.25 1.33
C LYS A 55 5.36 -20.02 1.73
N TYR A 56 4.59 -19.44 2.63
CA TYR A 56 3.41 -20.10 3.19
C TYR A 56 2.46 -19.08 3.80
N ALA A 57 1.16 -19.30 3.62
CA ALA A 57 0.08 -18.52 4.23
C ALA A 57 -1.02 -19.48 4.71
N GLU A 58 -1.37 -19.41 5.98
CA GLU A 58 -2.43 -20.20 6.61
C GLU A 58 -3.29 -19.31 7.49
N LEU A 59 -4.60 -19.48 7.41
CA LEU A 59 -5.58 -18.70 8.17
C LEU A 59 -5.28 -18.74 9.67
N GLY A 60 -5.25 -17.58 10.30
CA GLY A 60 -5.01 -17.42 11.73
C GLY A 60 -3.55 -17.57 12.15
N LYS A 61 -2.62 -17.72 11.20
CA LYS A 61 -1.18 -17.79 11.48
C LYS A 61 -0.43 -16.61 10.85
N PRO A 62 0.74 -16.24 11.40
CA PRO A 62 1.64 -15.30 10.71
C PRO A 62 2.04 -15.85 9.35
N VAL A 63 2.03 -14.99 8.33
CA VAL A 63 2.52 -15.36 7.01
C VAL A 63 4.03 -15.61 7.05
N VAL A 64 4.50 -16.59 6.29
CA VAL A 64 5.93 -16.89 6.15
C VAL A 64 6.42 -16.27 4.83
N ILE A 65 7.24 -15.25 4.95
CA ILE A 65 7.87 -14.51 3.84
C ILE A 65 9.37 -14.70 3.92
N GLY A 66 10.05 -14.79 2.80
CA GLY A 66 11.49 -14.99 2.73
C GLY A 66 12.29 -13.90 3.46
N ASP A 67 11.87 -12.64 3.30
CA ASP A 67 12.36 -11.50 4.11
C ASP A 67 11.16 -10.69 4.63
N MET A 68 10.94 -10.74 5.94
CA MET A 68 9.89 -9.96 6.60
C MET A 68 10.16 -8.46 6.59
N ASN A 69 11.40 -8.01 6.32
CA ASN A 69 11.69 -6.58 6.20
C ASN A 69 11.01 -5.99 4.96
N ASP A 70 10.86 -6.76 3.89
CA ASP A 70 10.14 -6.28 2.70
C ASP A 70 8.66 -6.04 3.00
N TYR A 71 8.03 -6.92 3.78
CA TYR A 71 6.66 -6.67 4.26
C TYR A 71 6.59 -5.41 5.14
N LYS A 72 7.53 -5.24 6.08
CA LYS A 72 7.58 -4.06 6.95
C LYS A 72 7.75 -2.76 6.17
N LYS A 73 8.57 -2.76 5.09
CA LYS A 73 8.71 -1.60 4.20
C LYS A 73 7.35 -1.20 3.61
N ALA A 74 6.60 -2.16 3.08
CA ALA A 74 5.27 -1.88 2.52
C ALA A 74 4.31 -1.33 3.59
N ILE A 75 4.34 -1.85 4.82
CA ILE A 75 3.51 -1.35 5.93
C ILE A 75 3.91 0.08 6.34
N ILE A 76 5.19 0.42 6.30
CA ILE A 76 5.67 1.80 6.56
C ILE A 76 5.13 2.75 5.48
N VAL A 77 5.20 2.37 4.21
CA VAL A 77 4.64 3.16 3.10
C VAL A 77 3.12 3.36 3.28
N LEU A 78 2.38 2.29 3.62
CA LEU A 78 0.95 2.39 3.91
C LEU A 78 0.65 3.32 5.09
N GLY A 79 1.47 3.25 6.13
CA GLY A 79 1.37 4.14 7.27
C GLY A 79 1.58 5.61 6.90
N ALA A 80 2.54 5.91 6.01
CA ALA A 80 2.80 7.25 5.51
C ALA A 80 1.65 7.78 4.64
N ILE A 81 1.07 6.94 3.78
CA ILE A 81 -0.12 7.28 2.99
C ILE A 81 -1.29 7.65 3.90
N LEU A 82 -1.60 6.79 4.88
CA LEU A 82 -2.68 7.04 5.84
C LEU A 82 -2.44 8.28 6.70
N ALA A 83 -1.18 8.55 7.07
CA ALA A 83 -0.82 9.75 7.82
C ALA A 83 -1.04 11.03 6.99
N ALA A 84 -0.68 11.01 5.70
CA ALA A 84 -0.93 12.11 4.78
C ALA A 84 -2.43 12.37 4.62
N ASP A 85 -3.23 11.32 4.34
CA ASP A 85 -4.68 11.42 4.22
C ASP A 85 -5.33 11.99 5.50
N ASN A 86 -4.90 11.55 6.69
CA ASN A 86 -5.43 12.05 7.97
C ASN A 86 -5.03 13.50 8.27
N ALA A 87 -3.92 13.98 7.74
CA ALA A 87 -3.47 15.37 7.90
C ALA A 87 -4.23 16.33 6.97
N SER A 88 -4.82 15.85 5.90
CA SER A 88 -5.53 16.62 4.88
C SER A 88 -7.01 16.71 5.24
N VAL A 89 -7.33 17.57 6.20
CA VAL A 89 -8.72 17.75 6.69
C VAL A 89 -9.54 18.52 5.67
N GLY A 90 -10.58 17.89 5.12
CA GLY A 90 -11.57 18.53 4.22
C GLY A 90 -11.39 18.19 2.74
N ASP A 91 -10.37 17.44 2.37
CA ASP A 91 -10.17 16.98 1.00
C ASP A 91 -11.07 15.78 0.69
N SER A 92 -11.62 15.75 -0.53
CA SER A 92 -12.48 14.65 -0.99
C SER A 92 -11.69 13.45 -1.51
N TYR A 93 -10.38 13.61 -1.76
CA TYR A 93 -9.52 12.56 -2.28
C TYR A 93 -8.78 11.85 -1.16
N CYS A 94 -8.92 10.53 -1.11
CA CYS A 94 -8.21 9.64 -0.19
C CYS A 94 -7.17 8.85 -1.01
N MET A 95 -5.90 9.09 -0.77
CA MET A 95 -4.80 8.43 -1.48
C MET A 95 -4.76 6.93 -1.19
N PHE A 96 -5.07 6.53 0.06
CA PHE A 96 -5.13 5.12 0.45
C PHE A 96 -6.14 4.34 -0.37
N ASP A 97 -7.38 4.84 -0.52
CA ASP A 97 -8.45 4.18 -1.28
C ASP A 97 -8.13 4.11 -2.78
N ASN A 98 -7.28 5.00 -3.26
CA ASN A 98 -6.86 5.08 -4.66
C ASN A 98 -5.51 4.42 -4.94
N THR A 99 -4.85 3.86 -3.92
CA THR A 99 -3.65 3.02 -4.07
C THR A 99 -4.06 1.58 -4.35
N SER A 100 -3.73 1.05 -5.52
CA SER A 100 -4.10 -0.31 -5.91
C SER A 100 -3.01 -1.34 -5.63
N GLU A 101 -1.74 -0.96 -5.72
CA GLU A 101 -0.60 -1.86 -5.56
C GLU A 101 0.59 -1.17 -4.91
N ILE A 102 1.30 -1.90 -4.05
CA ILE A 102 2.67 -1.60 -3.61
C ILE A 102 3.55 -2.75 -4.02
N ARG A 103 4.55 -2.50 -4.86
CA ARG A 103 5.49 -3.52 -5.33
C ARG A 103 6.87 -3.26 -4.78
N ILE A 104 7.44 -4.28 -4.12
CA ILE A 104 8.81 -4.28 -3.62
C ILE A 104 9.68 -5.02 -4.63
N LEU A 105 10.81 -4.43 -5.03
CA LEU A 105 11.78 -5.07 -5.90
C LEU A 105 13.01 -5.55 -5.13
N PRO A 106 13.67 -6.62 -5.60
CA PRO A 106 14.92 -7.09 -5.00
C PRO A 106 16.04 -6.04 -5.00
N SER A 107 15.97 -5.07 -5.90
CA SER A 107 16.91 -3.93 -5.97
C SER A 107 16.72 -2.90 -4.84
N GLY A 108 15.70 -3.07 -3.98
CA GLY A 108 15.35 -2.13 -2.92
C GLY A 108 14.40 -1.02 -3.35
N TYR A 109 14.13 -0.85 -4.64
CA TYR A 109 13.12 0.09 -5.12
C TYR A 109 11.72 -0.39 -4.79
N MET A 110 10.82 0.58 -4.59
CA MET A 110 9.40 0.35 -4.39
C MET A 110 8.61 1.08 -5.47
N PHE A 111 7.49 0.50 -5.90
CA PHE A 111 6.55 1.15 -6.81
C PHE A 111 5.16 1.19 -6.17
N LEU A 112 4.53 2.36 -6.25
CA LEU A 112 3.12 2.54 -5.91
C LEU A 112 2.34 2.70 -7.20
N SER A 113 1.21 2.01 -7.31
CA SER A 113 0.24 2.23 -8.38
C SER A 113 -0.95 2.96 -7.79
N ILE A 114 -1.12 4.24 -8.15
CA ILE A 114 -2.12 5.13 -7.59
C ILE A 114 -2.98 5.70 -8.73
N THR A 115 -4.27 5.88 -8.46
CA THR A 115 -5.17 6.62 -9.36
C THR A 115 -5.34 8.04 -8.85
N SER A 116 -4.99 9.05 -9.66
CA SER A 116 -5.12 10.46 -9.29
C SER A 116 -6.60 10.88 -9.16
N PRO A 117 -6.91 12.04 -8.54
CA PRO A 117 -8.29 12.57 -8.49
C PRO A 117 -8.98 12.73 -9.85
N THR A 118 -8.20 12.91 -10.91
CA THR A 118 -8.68 12.99 -12.29
C THR A 118 -8.84 11.62 -12.98
N GLY A 119 -8.69 10.51 -12.22
CA GLY A 119 -8.83 9.15 -12.74
C GLY A 119 -7.63 8.65 -13.56
N LYS A 120 -6.45 9.29 -13.44
CA LYS A 120 -5.25 8.91 -14.19
C LYS A 120 -4.39 7.97 -13.38
N HIS A 121 -3.84 6.94 -14.05
CA HIS A 121 -2.91 6.00 -13.41
C HIS A 121 -1.52 6.61 -13.31
N ILE A 122 -1.00 6.66 -12.09
CA ILE A 122 0.34 7.14 -11.77
C ILE A 122 1.11 5.99 -11.13
N GLN A 123 2.27 5.67 -11.69
CA GLN A 123 3.23 4.76 -11.07
C GLN A 123 4.32 5.59 -10.39
N VAL A 124 4.37 5.55 -9.06
CA VAL A 124 5.37 6.28 -8.27
C VAL A 124 6.51 5.34 -7.91
N LYS A 125 7.75 5.74 -8.19
CA LYS A 125 8.96 5.01 -7.86
C LYS A 125 9.66 5.65 -6.67
N LEU A 126 9.99 4.84 -5.67
CA LEU A 126 10.63 5.21 -4.41
C LEU A 126 11.87 4.33 -4.18
N ASN A 127 12.89 4.84 -3.47
CA ASN A 127 14.08 4.08 -3.12
C ASN A 127 14.43 4.12 -1.64
N SER A 128 13.83 5.01 -0.86
CA SER A 128 14.11 5.20 0.57
C SER A 128 12.81 5.27 1.37
N LEU A 129 12.94 4.97 2.67
CA LEU A 129 11.88 5.18 3.65
C LEU A 129 12.16 6.40 4.54
N ASP A 130 13.33 7.02 4.42
CA ASP A 130 13.75 8.09 5.33
C ASP A 130 12.91 9.35 5.13
N SER A 131 12.51 9.64 3.87
CA SER A 131 11.66 10.78 3.49
C SER A 131 10.20 10.39 3.24
N ILE A 132 9.81 9.13 3.44
CA ILE A 132 8.52 8.60 2.95
C ILE A 132 7.30 9.39 3.42
N SER A 133 7.33 9.94 4.64
CA SER A 133 6.23 10.75 5.17
C SER A 133 6.10 12.08 4.41
N ASP A 134 7.23 12.75 4.13
CA ASP A 134 7.26 13.99 3.37
C ASP A 134 6.91 13.75 1.91
N ASP A 135 7.39 12.64 1.34
CA ASP A 135 7.09 12.21 -0.02
C ASP A 135 5.58 11.99 -0.22
N MET A 136 4.92 11.31 0.72
CA MET A 136 3.47 11.07 0.64
C MET A 136 2.66 12.35 0.88
N ALA A 137 3.09 13.22 1.79
CA ALA A 137 2.47 14.52 2.00
C ALA A 137 2.57 15.42 0.76
N TRP A 138 3.76 15.47 0.15
CA TRP A 138 3.99 16.18 -1.10
C TRP A 138 3.13 15.63 -2.26
N LEU A 139 3.09 14.31 -2.41
CA LEU A 139 2.31 13.65 -3.46
C LEU A 139 0.82 13.98 -3.32
N LEU A 140 0.28 13.92 -2.10
CA LEU A 140 -1.11 14.27 -1.82
C LEU A 140 -1.39 15.75 -2.10
N TYR A 141 -0.47 16.64 -1.71
CA TYR A 141 -0.57 18.06 -2.03
C TYR A 141 -0.63 18.32 -3.54
N VAL A 142 0.21 17.64 -4.32
CA VAL A 142 0.22 17.78 -5.79
C VAL A 142 -1.07 17.25 -6.40
N PHE A 143 -1.61 16.14 -5.89
CA PHE A 143 -2.90 15.61 -6.35
C PHE A 143 -4.04 16.58 -6.09
N ASN A 144 -4.09 17.21 -4.93
CA ASN A 144 -5.12 18.18 -4.56
C ASN A 144 -4.97 19.53 -5.29
N SER A 145 -3.80 19.80 -5.89
CA SER A 145 -3.51 21.01 -6.66
C SER A 145 -3.72 20.83 -8.17
N ASP A 146 -4.61 19.95 -8.62
CA ASP A 146 -4.84 19.59 -10.02
C ASP A 146 -3.60 19.05 -10.76
N GLY A 147 -2.62 18.55 -10.01
CA GLY A 147 -1.47 17.89 -10.58
C GLY A 147 -1.83 16.53 -11.18
N PHE A 148 -1.01 16.06 -12.11
CA PHE A 148 -1.15 14.74 -12.74
C PHE A 148 -2.50 14.49 -13.42
N ASN A 149 -2.89 15.36 -14.33
CA ASN A 149 -4.04 15.14 -15.21
C ASN A 149 -3.75 14.16 -16.37
N ARG A 150 -2.56 13.52 -16.38
CA ARG A 150 -2.09 12.56 -17.37
C ARG A 150 -1.56 11.31 -16.68
N SER A 151 -1.75 10.15 -17.33
CA SER A 151 -1.15 8.90 -16.84
C SER A 151 0.35 8.88 -17.11
N GLY A 152 1.14 8.30 -16.16
CA GLY A 152 2.58 8.25 -16.32
C GLY A 152 3.31 7.65 -15.14
N SER A 153 4.63 7.83 -15.14
CA SER A 153 5.51 7.43 -14.05
C SER A 153 6.14 8.64 -13.38
N LEU A 154 6.10 8.69 -12.08
CA LEU A 154 6.74 9.67 -11.22
C LEU A 154 7.93 9.01 -10.54
N ASP A 155 9.13 9.47 -10.83
CA ASP A 155 10.37 9.03 -10.17
C ASP A 155 10.68 10.01 -9.02
N MET A 156 10.58 9.51 -7.78
CA MET A 156 10.88 10.23 -6.54
C MET A 156 12.16 9.71 -5.87
N THR A 157 13.06 9.12 -6.64
CA THR A 157 14.32 8.56 -6.11
C THR A 157 15.46 9.57 -6.05
N GLY A 158 15.29 10.75 -6.62
CA GLY A 158 16.24 11.88 -6.59
C GLY A 158 15.71 13.04 -5.76
N ASP A 159 16.51 14.09 -5.64
CA ASP A 159 16.15 15.30 -4.88
C ASP A 159 14.94 16.02 -5.50
N ASP A 160 14.81 15.97 -6.83
CA ASP A 160 13.69 16.56 -7.57
C ASP A 160 12.83 15.45 -8.22
N PRO A 161 11.53 15.37 -7.88
CA PRO A 161 10.61 14.44 -8.51
C PRO A 161 10.48 14.68 -10.02
N THR A 162 10.58 13.60 -10.80
CA THR A 162 10.51 13.69 -12.27
C THR A 162 9.35 12.87 -12.82
N PHE A 163 8.42 13.55 -13.52
CA PHE A 163 7.29 12.91 -14.16
C PHE A 163 7.54 12.62 -15.65
N ARG A 164 7.19 11.41 -16.08
CA ARG A 164 7.22 10.99 -17.47
C ARG A 164 5.84 10.50 -17.88
N GLU A 165 5.22 11.17 -18.84
CA GLU A 165 3.93 10.79 -19.37
C GLU A 165 4.00 9.44 -20.09
N SER A 166 3.00 8.57 -19.86
CA SER A 166 2.82 7.35 -20.64
C SER A 166 2.36 7.72 -22.06
N LYS A 167 3.11 7.31 -23.07
CA LYS A 167 2.62 7.43 -24.47
C LYS A 167 1.37 6.57 -24.59
N GLN A 168 0.21 7.19 -24.80
CA GLN A 168 -0.97 6.46 -25.22
C GLN A 168 -0.66 5.85 -26.59
N ASN A 169 -0.51 4.53 -26.66
CA ASN A 169 -0.61 3.82 -27.92
C ASN A 169 -2.08 3.91 -28.38
N THR A 170 -2.40 4.96 -29.11
CA THR A 170 -3.64 5.02 -29.88
C THR A 170 -3.52 3.95 -30.97
N ARG A 171 -3.94 2.72 -30.66
CA ARG A 171 -4.23 1.74 -31.69
C ARG A 171 -5.59 2.15 -32.28
N PHE A 172 -5.55 2.71 -33.48
CA PHE A 172 -6.70 2.81 -34.37
C PHE A 172 -7.07 1.41 -34.87
#